data_02ffac79cb00e83a4486c12f55c37c5e
#
_entry.id   02ffac79cb00e83a4486c12f55c37c5e
#
_cell.length_a   1.000
_cell.length_b   1.000
_cell.length_c   1.000
_cell.angle_alpha   90.00
_cell.angle_beta   90.00
_cell.angle_gamma   90.00
#
_symmetry.space_group_name_H-M   'P 1'
#
loop_
_entity.id
_entity.type
_entity.pdbx_description
1 polymer ?
#
loop_
_entity_poly.entity_id
_entity_poly.type
_entity_poly.pdbx_seq_one_letter_code
_entity_poly.pdbx_strand_id
1 'polypeptide(L)'
;MTVRHEGLTIDWLGYATIRIAGGDCVVYTDPGRYGVLTGEWEPHSDGLGHPPATDYRAEDADIVCVTHVHHCDPDGIERVASDDTTIVAFEGIDGRDVERDLPPIVDLPYEVRQVGSKAQLEVDGVPVWTSPAHNEPDGPHTLPDGTPYHPEGFGCGFMIAVEGIRVYYPGDSDVLPGHRTLETSVFCPPIGPRATMDRHEAATLASTIEPRLVMPVHYNTFSNLEADSRAFAADVAEAGVPVVLDER
;
A
#
# COMPACT_ATOMS: atom_id res chain seq x y z
N MET A 1 11.83 -4.20 11.25
CA MET A 1 11.89 -3.45 12.56
C MET A 1 10.48 -2.95 12.81
N THR A 2 9.94 -3.05 14.03
CA THR A 2 8.63 -2.48 14.33
C THR A 2 8.78 -0.99 14.61
N VAL A 3 8.14 -0.16 13.81
CA VAL A 3 8.08 1.29 14.01
C VAL A 3 7.01 1.60 15.07
N ARG A 4 7.32 2.46 16.03
CA ARG A 4 6.36 2.92 17.04
C ARG A 4 6.14 4.41 16.89
N HIS A 5 4.88 4.81 16.71
CA HIS A 5 4.51 6.21 16.52
C HIS A 5 3.15 6.51 17.16
N GLU A 6 3.11 7.43 18.12
CA GLU A 6 1.88 7.94 18.77
C GLU A 6 0.93 6.83 19.27
N GLY A 7 1.46 5.73 19.80
CA GLY A 7 0.67 4.59 20.29
C GLY A 7 0.44 3.49 19.25
N LEU A 8 0.70 3.74 17.99
CA LEU A 8 0.66 2.73 16.95
C LEU A 8 1.96 1.93 16.87
N THR A 9 1.86 0.69 16.43
CA THR A 9 2.95 -0.09 15.87
C THR A 9 2.71 -0.27 14.38
N ILE A 10 3.72 0.01 13.57
CA ILE A 10 3.63 -0.06 12.11
C ILE A 10 4.79 -0.91 11.61
N ASP A 11 4.49 -1.92 10.82
CA ASP A 11 5.47 -2.81 10.22
C ASP A 11 5.30 -2.82 8.70
N TRP A 12 6.39 -2.63 7.96
CA TRP A 12 6.43 -2.94 6.55
C TRP A 12 6.88 -4.39 6.36
N LEU A 13 5.98 -5.23 5.86
CA LEU A 13 6.21 -6.67 5.69
C LEU A 13 6.76 -7.03 4.31
N GLY A 14 7.04 -6.02 3.51
CA GLY A 14 7.57 -6.12 2.16
C GLY A 14 6.55 -5.81 1.08
N TYR A 15 7.04 -5.43 -0.11
CA TYR A 15 6.25 -5.00 -1.24
C TYR A 15 5.26 -3.89 -0.82
N ALA A 16 3.95 -4.11 -0.95
CA ALA A 16 2.90 -3.17 -0.57
C ALA A 16 2.29 -3.43 0.82
N THR A 17 2.75 -4.49 1.52
CA THR A 17 2.11 -4.92 2.76
C THR A 17 2.55 -4.09 3.95
N ILE A 18 1.60 -3.37 4.54
CA ILE A 18 1.79 -2.62 5.79
C ILE A 18 0.87 -3.22 6.84
N ARG A 19 1.38 -3.47 8.04
CA ARG A 19 0.60 -3.80 9.23
C ARG A 19 0.57 -2.60 10.16
N ILE A 20 -0.63 -2.17 10.56
CA ILE A 20 -0.88 -1.05 11.46
C ILE A 20 -1.64 -1.60 12.66
N ALA A 21 -1.11 -1.49 13.87
CA ALA A 21 -1.80 -1.94 15.06
C ALA A 21 -1.81 -0.85 16.13
N GLY A 22 -2.97 -0.66 16.76
CA GLY A 22 -3.18 0.28 17.84
C GLY A 22 -4.43 -0.04 18.63
N GLY A 23 -4.41 0.11 19.96
CA GLY A 23 -5.50 -0.38 20.81
C GLY A 23 -5.74 -1.86 20.60
N ASP A 24 -6.99 -2.23 20.34
CA ASP A 24 -7.41 -3.61 20.05
C ASP A 24 -7.65 -3.83 18.54
N CYS A 25 -7.10 -2.96 17.66
CA CYS A 25 -7.33 -3.02 16.21
C CYS A 25 -6.03 -3.26 15.44
N VAL A 26 -6.09 -4.16 14.47
CA VAL A 26 -5.01 -4.46 13.52
C VAL A 26 -5.52 -4.34 12.09
N VAL A 27 -4.88 -3.49 11.31
CA VAL A 27 -5.20 -3.26 9.90
C VAL A 27 -4.02 -3.65 9.02
N TYR A 28 -4.29 -4.34 7.93
CA TYR A 28 -3.32 -4.60 6.89
C TYR A 28 -3.71 -3.89 5.59
N THR A 29 -2.70 -3.42 4.85
CA THR A 29 -2.87 -3.01 3.46
C THR A 29 -2.18 -4.01 2.55
N ASP A 30 -2.83 -4.38 1.45
CA ASP A 30 -2.27 -5.19 0.36
C ASP A 30 -1.42 -6.38 0.83
N PRO A 31 -1.94 -7.28 1.69
CA PRO A 31 -1.17 -8.42 2.16
C PRO A 31 -0.89 -9.39 1.02
N GLY A 32 0.36 -9.83 0.90
CA GLY A 32 0.76 -10.80 -0.11
C GLY A 32 1.81 -10.30 -1.08
N ARG A 33 2.07 -11.12 -2.08
CA ARG A 33 3.04 -10.87 -3.14
C ARG A 33 2.66 -11.62 -4.42
N TYR A 34 1.45 -11.51 -4.89
CA TYR A 34 1.01 -12.16 -6.12
C TYR A 34 1.10 -13.69 -6.12
N GLY A 35 0.91 -14.38 -4.99
CA GLY A 35 1.15 -15.81 -4.91
C GLY A 35 2.65 -16.19 -4.87
N VAL A 36 3.56 -15.21 -4.77
CA VAL A 36 5.00 -15.47 -4.60
C VAL A 36 5.28 -16.15 -3.26
N LEU A 37 4.47 -15.91 -2.24
CA LEU A 37 4.62 -16.54 -0.93
C LEU A 37 4.34 -18.04 -0.96
N THR A 38 3.44 -18.50 -1.83
CA THR A 38 3.12 -19.92 -2.03
C THR A 38 4.01 -20.59 -3.08
N GLY A 39 4.71 -19.82 -3.90
CA GLY A 39 5.43 -20.31 -5.06
C GLY A 39 4.52 -20.62 -6.26
N GLU A 40 3.26 -20.20 -6.23
CA GLU A 40 2.31 -20.35 -7.35
C GLU A 40 2.62 -19.42 -8.51
N TRP A 41 3.32 -18.32 -8.25
CA TRP A 41 3.72 -17.36 -9.24
C TRP A 41 5.17 -16.90 -9.02
N GLU A 42 5.91 -16.80 -10.11
CA GLU A 42 7.26 -16.23 -10.12
C GLU A 42 7.22 -14.84 -10.75
N PRO A 43 7.77 -13.80 -10.08
CA PRO A 43 7.81 -12.46 -10.64
C PRO A 43 8.71 -12.41 -11.89
N HIS A 44 8.35 -11.56 -12.85
CA HIS A 44 9.15 -11.34 -14.08
C HIS A 44 10.49 -10.63 -13.83
N SER A 45 10.76 -10.20 -12.62
CA SER A 45 11.99 -9.54 -12.20
C SER A 45 12.61 -10.21 -10.99
N ASP A 46 13.94 -10.18 -10.91
CA ASP A 46 14.66 -10.77 -9.79
C ASP A 46 14.27 -10.11 -8.47
N GLY A 47 14.04 -10.92 -7.44
CA GLY A 47 13.82 -10.45 -6.09
C GLY A 47 15.11 -9.93 -5.46
N LEU A 48 15.08 -8.74 -4.88
CA LEU A 48 16.21 -8.15 -4.16
C LEU A 48 16.24 -8.56 -2.69
N GLY A 49 15.18 -9.22 -2.20
CA GLY A 49 15.07 -9.69 -0.82
C GLY A 49 14.99 -8.57 0.22
N HIS A 50 14.50 -7.39 -0.16
CA HIS A 50 14.45 -6.21 0.69
C HIS A 50 13.04 -5.59 0.73
N PRO A 51 12.38 -5.48 1.88
CA PRO A 51 12.66 -6.33 3.03
C PRO A 51 12.53 -7.80 2.65
N PRO A 52 13.18 -8.71 3.37
CA PRO A 52 13.17 -10.12 3.01
C PRO A 52 11.74 -10.63 2.86
N ALA A 53 11.55 -11.55 1.91
CA ALA A 53 10.32 -12.30 1.79
C ALA A 53 10.07 -13.07 3.09
N THR A 54 9.32 -12.50 4.00
CA THR A 54 8.93 -13.18 5.22
C THR A 54 7.62 -13.91 4.99
N ASP A 55 7.63 -15.20 5.27
CA ASP A 55 6.40 -15.97 5.40
C ASP A 55 5.71 -15.54 6.71
N TYR A 56 4.78 -14.59 6.61
CA TYR A 56 3.99 -14.14 7.76
C TYR A 56 2.64 -14.87 7.77
N ARG A 57 2.22 -15.33 8.95
CA ARG A 57 0.91 -15.94 9.20
C ARG A 57 0.43 -15.46 10.56
N ALA A 58 0.06 -14.21 10.64
CA ALA A 58 -0.31 -13.59 11.90
C ALA A 58 -1.75 -13.94 12.31
N GLU A 59 -2.66 -14.10 11.33
CA GLU A 59 -4.09 -14.37 11.55
C GLU A 59 -4.71 -13.43 12.60
N ASP A 60 -4.26 -12.16 12.58
CA ASP A 60 -4.60 -11.15 13.59
C ASP A 60 -5.25 -9.89 13.00
N ALA A 61 -5.60 -9.91 11.70
CA ALA A 61 -6.23 -8.76 11.07
C ALA A 61 -7.69 -8.61 11.49
N ASP A 62 -8.07 -7.41 11.93
CA ASP A 62 -9.47 -7.01 12.02
C ASP A 62 -9.94 -6.46 10.67
N ILE A 63 -9.07 -5.72 9.97
CA ILE A 63 -9.36 -5.10 8.68
C ILE A 63 -8.23 -5.38 7.68
N VAL A 64 -8.60 -5.76 6.47
CA VAL A 64 -7.68 -5.86 5.32
C VAL A 64 -8.14 -4.90 4.23
N CYS A 65 -7.27 -3.97 3.83
CA CYS A 65 -7.51 -3.03 2.74
C CYS A 65 -6.79 -3.49 1.47
N VAL A 66 -7.49 -3.59 0.34
CA VAL A 66 -6.91 -4.00 -0.95
C VAL A 66 -7.10 -2.90 -1.98
N THR A 67 -5.98 -2.32 -2.45
CA THR A 67 -5.96 -1.11 -3.28
C THR A 67 -6.38 -1.35 -4.73
N HIS A 68 -5.92 -2.43 -5.34
CA HIS A 68 -6.18 -2.76 -6.75
C HIS A 68 -5.84 -4.23 -7.07
N VAL A 69 -6.11 -4.65 -8.28
CA VAL A 69 -5.99 -6.05 -8.70
C VAL A 69 -4.56 -6.60 -8.62
N HIS A 70 -3.54 -5.78 -8.86
CA HIS A 70 -2.15 -6.24 -8.77
C HIS A 70 -1.74 -6.64 -7.35
N HIS A 71 -2.35 -6.06 -6.35
CA HIS A 71 -2.10 -6.38 -4.94
C HIS A 71 -3.14 -7.32 -4.34
N CYS A 72 -4.15 -7.73 -5.11
CA CYS A 72 -5.13 -8.71 -4.66
C CYS A 72 -4.49 -10.10 -4.63
N ASP A 73 -4.11 -10.55 -3.45
CA ASP A 73 -3.51 -11.88 -3.22
C ASP A 73 -4.33 -12.65 -2.17
N PRO A 74 -5.21 -13.58 -2.61
CA PRO A 74 -6.03 -14.38 -1.69
C PRO A 74 -5.21 -15.13 -0.64
N ASP A 75 -4.03 -15.67 -1.00
CA ASP A 75 -3.14 -16.34 -0.04
C ASP A 75 -2.58 -15.33 0.99
N GLY A 76 -2.19 -14.15 0.55
CA GLY A 76 -1.76 -13.08 1.46
C GLY A 76 -2.85 -12.64 2.42
N ILE A 77 -4.09 -12.53 1.93
CA ILE A 77 -5.25 -12.21 2.75
C ILE A 77 -5.48 -13.33 3.78
N GLU A 78 -5.55 -14.59 3.36
CA GLU A 78 -5.77 -15.73 4.25
C GLU A 78 -4.73 -15.83 5.37
N ARG A 79 -3.47 -15.45 5.09
CA ARG A 79 -2.38 -15.49 6.07
C ARG A 79 -2.52 -14.48 7.20
N VAL A 80 -3.22 -13.40 6.99
CA VAL A 80 -3.38 -12.34 7.99
C VAL A 80 -4.79 -12.29 8.57
N ALA A 81 -5.80 -12.73 7.82
CA ALA A 81 -7.18 -12.68 8.23
C ALA A 81 -7.50 -13.68 9.34
N SER A 82 -8.37 -13.27 10.24
CA SER A 82 -9.08 -14.11 11.21
C SER A 82 -10.50 -14.38 10.71
N ASP A 83 -11.28 -15.19 11.43
CA ASP A 83 -12.67 -15.49 11.06
C ASP A 83 -13.58 -14.24 11.03
N ASP A 84 -13.24 -13.22 11.84
CA ASP A 84 -14.03 -11.99 11.99
C ASP A 84 -13.48 -10.81 11.14
N THR A 85 -12.50 -11.05 10.26
CA THR A 85 -11.88 -9.99 9.44
C THR A 85 -12.85 -9.39 8.44
N THR A 86 -12.88 -8.06 8.34
CA THR A 86 -13.54 -7.33 7.26
C THR A 86 -12.53 -6.93 6.17
N ILE A 87 -12.79 -7.32 4.92
CA ILE A 87 -12.00 -6.89 3.76
C ILE A 87 -12.63 -5.63 3.17
N VAL A 88 -11.85 -4.56 3.03
CA VAL A 88 -12.23 -3.34 2.31
C VAL A 88 -11.46 -3.31 1.00
N ALA A 89 -12.13 -3.56 -0.11
CA ALA A 89 -11.48 -3.73 -1.40
C ALA A 89 -11.97 -2.71 -2.42
N PHE A 90 -11.06 -2.25 -3.28
CA PHE A 90 -11.46 -1.42 -4.41
C PHE A 90 -12.45 -2.17 -5.32
N GLU A 91 -13.52 -1.51 -5.73
CA GLU A 91 -14.62 -2.12 -6.50
C GLU A 91 -14.22 -2.58 -7.92
N GLY A 92 -13.13 -2.03 -8.46
CA GLY A 92 -12.59 -2.37 -9.78
C GLY A 92 -11.67 -3.60 -9.80
N ILE A 93 -11.53 -4.32 -8.69
CA ILE A 93 -10.68 -5.53 -8.66
C ILE A 93 -11.34 -6.64 -9.49
N ASP A 94 -10.71 -6.97 -10.62
CA ASP A 94 -11.13 -8.05 -11.51
C ASP A 94 -9.93 -8.90 -11.91
N GLY A 95 -9.95 -10.20 -11.57
CA GLY A 95 -8.87 -11.13 -11.88
C GLY A 95 -8.56 -11.28 -13.37
N ARG A 96 -9.48 -10.86 -14.26
CA ARG A 96 -9.25 -10.83 -15.72
C ARG A 96 -8.21 -9.81 -16.17
N ASP A 97 -7.91 -8.81 -15.33
CA ASP A 97 -6.94 -7.76 -15.62
C ASP A 97 -5.49 -8.17 -15.31
N VAL A 98 -5.30 -9.38 -14.77
CA VAL A 98 -4.00 -9.96 -14.45
C VAL A 98 -3.86 -11.35 -15.04
N GLU A 99 -2.63 -11.79 -15.32
CA GLU A 99 -2.32 -13.12 -15.85
C GLU A 99 -2.36 -14.19 -14.74
N ARG A 100 -3.35 -14.12 -13.83
CA ARG A 100 -3.54 -15.04 -12.72
C ARG A 100 -5.00 -15.46 -12.63
N ASP A 101 -5.24 -16.71 -12.29
CA ASP A 101 -6.58 -17.21 -11.99
C ASP A 101 -6.95 -16.82 -10.55
N LEU A 102 -7.50 -15.61 -10.41
CA LEU A 102 -7.95 -15.09 -9.13
C LEU A 102 -9.45 -15.34 -8.95
N PRO A 103 -9.88 -15.90 -7.82
CA PRO A 103 -11.29 -15.89 -7.48
C PRO A 103 -11.78 -14.45 -7.31
N PRO A 104 -13.05 -14.15 -7.62
CA PRO A 104 -13.63 -12.86 -7.27
C PRO A 104 -13.42 -12.60 -5.78
N ILE A 105 -12.97 -11.39 -5.44
CA ILE A 105 -12.67 -11.05 -4.02
C ILE A 105 -13.90 -11.20 -3.11
N VAL A 106 -15.09 -11.02 -3.68
CA VAL A 106 -16.37 -11.20 -2.97
C VAL A 106 -16.71 -12.65 -2.64
N ASP A 107 -16.01 -13.61 -3.25
CA ASP A 107 -16.20 -15.04 -3.01
C ASP A 107 -15.26 -15.56 -1.90
N LEU A 108 -14.39 -14.71 -1.36
CA LEU A 108 -13.57 -15.06 -0.20
C LEU A 108 -14.45 -15.26 1.04
N PRO A 109 -14.06 -16.14 1.98
CA PRO A 109 -14.89 -16.51 3.13
C PRO A 109 -14.92 -15.45 4.25
N TYR A 110 -14.87 -14.16 3.90
CA TYR A 110 -14.84 -13.02 4.82
C TYR A 110 -15.94 -12.03 4.49
N GLU A 111 -16.22 -11.09 5.41
CA GLU A 111 -17.03 -9.93 5.06
C GLU A 111 -16.27 -9.04 4.09
N VAL A 112 -16.81 -8.80 2.89
CA VAL A 112 -16.17 -7.96 1.87
C VAL A 112 -17.00 -6.71 1.62
N ARG A 113 -16.39 -5.54 1.79
CA ARG A 113 -16.92 -4.21 1.47
C ARG A 113 -16.18 -3.63 0.28
N GLN A 114 -16.85 -3.56 -0.86
CA GLN A 114 -16.29 -2.92 -2.04
C GLN A 114 -16.47 -1.40 -1.98
N VAL A 115 -15.42 -0.66 -2.35
CA VAL A 115 -15.38 0.82 -2.26
C VAL A 115 -14.86 1.44 -3.55
N GLY A 116 -15.42 2.59 -3.93
CA GLY A 116 -14.87 3.42 -5.00
C GLY A 116 -13.65 4.24 -4.52
N SER A 117 -13.03 4.98 -5.44
CA SER A 117 -11.81 5.76 -5.17
C SER A 117 -12.04 7.07 -4.38
N LYS A 118 -13.24 7.37 -3.95
CA LYS A 118 -13.60 8.56 -3.14
C LYS A 118 -14.64 8.23 -2.09
N ALA A 119 -14.49 7.06 -1.47
CA ALA A 119 -15.40 6.60 -0.43
C ALA A 119 -14.98 7.10 0.96
N GLN A 120 -15.95 7.14 1.85
CA GLN A 120 -15.75 7.28 3.29
C GLN A 120 -16.66 6.28 3.98
N LEU A 121 -16.09 5.49 4.88
CA LEU A 121 -16.82 4.48 5.64
C LEU A 121 -16.20 4.35 7.03
N GLU A 122 -16.91 3.61 7.89
CA GLU A 122 -16.43 3.15 9.17
C GLU A 122 -16.49 1.63 9.20
N VAL A 123 -15.42 0.98 9.59
CA VAL A 123 -15.31 -0.47 9.71
C VAL A 123 -14.87 -0.76 11.15
N ASP A 124 -15.73 -1.43 11.91
CA ASP A 124 -15.46 -1.81 13.32
C ASP A 124 -14.98 -0.64 14.20
N GLY A 125 -15.57 0.55 13.97
CA GLY A 125 -15.21 1.78 14.69
C GLY A 125 -13.98 2.49 14.12
N VAL A 126 -13.34 1.96 13.07
CA VAL A 126 -12.18 2.56 12.39
C VAL A 126 -12.64 3.36 11.18
N PRO A 127 -12.44 4.69 11.14
CA PRO A 127 -12.69 5.50 9.96
C PRO A 127 -11.71 5.18 8.84
N VAL A 128 -12.24 4.94 7.64
CA VAL A 128 -11.48 4.64 6.43
C VAL A 128 -11.96 5.57 5.31
N TRP A 129 -11.03 6.19 4.62
CA TRP A 129 -11.27 6.97 3.41
C TRP A 129 -10.45 6.42 2.27
N THR A 130 -10.95 6.52 1.04
CA THR A 130 -10.19 6.21 -0.15
C THR A 130 -9.84 7.48 -0.94
N SER A 131 -8.71 7.44 -1.61
CA SER A 131 -8.29 8.45 -2.58
C SER A 131 -8.09 7.80 -3.96
N PRO A 132 -8.23 8.55 -5.07
CA PRO A 132 -7.81 8.03 -6.38
C PRO A 132 -6.35 7.60 -6.35
N ALA A 133 -6.05 6.49 -7.04
CA ALA A 133 -4.70 6.01 -7.28
C ALA A 133 -4.58 5.63 -8.76
N HIS A 134 -3.75 6.35 -9.51
CA HIS A 134 -3.49 6.10 -10.93
C HIS A 134 -2.22 6.80 -11.40
N ASN A 135 -1.76 6.44 -12.61
CA ASN A 135 -0.71 7.17 -13.30
C ASN A 135 -1.31 8.20 -14.26
N GLU A 136 -0.68 9.38 -14.34
CA GLU A 136 -1.11 10.44 -15.24
C GLU A 136 -0.91 10.02 -16.72
N PRO A 137 -1.87 10.26 -17.62
CA PRO A 137 -1.80 9.81 -19.02
C PRO A 137 -0.57 10.31 -19.78
N ASP A 138 -0.09 11.51 -19.46
CA ASP A 138 1.09 12.11 -20.07
C ASP A 138 2.36 12.01 -19.18
N GLY A 139 2.27 11.17 -18.14
CA GLY A 139 3.32 10.98 -17.14
C GLY A 139 4.40 9.98 -17.58
N PRO A 140 5.42 9.78 -16.74
CA PRO A 140 6.53 8.86 -17.03
C PRO A 140 6.13 7.38 -16.92
N HIS A 141 5.02 7.07 -16.23
CA HIS A 141 4.60 5.71 -15.92
C HIS A 141 3.58 5.18 -16.94
N THR A 142 4.04 5.08 -18.20
CA THR A 142 3.23 4.60 -19.33
C THR A 142 3.90 3.42 -20.03
N LEU A 143 3.08 2.57 -20.65
CA LEU A 143 3.52 1.54 -21.57
C LEU A 143 4.07 2.19 -22.86
N PRO A 144 4.79 1.44 -23.73
CA PRO A 144 5.34 1.97 -24.97
C PRO A 144 4.28 2.55 -25.95
N ASP A 145 3.03 2.17 -25.81
CA ASP A 145 1.90 2.70 -26.59
C ASP A 145 1.27 3.96 -25.99
N GLY A 146 1.79 4.45 -24.85
CA GLY A 146 1.31 5.62 -24.12
C GLY A 146 0.18 5.33 -23.11
N THR A 147 -0.24 4.08 -22.98
CA THR A 147 -1.23 3.70 -21.95
C THR A 147 -0.59 3.74 -20.56
N PRO A 148 -1.19 4.41 -19.54
CA PRO A 148 -0.70 4.34 -18.17
C PRO A 148 -0.66 2.91 -17.64
N TYR A 149 0.32 2.59 -16.80
CA TYR A 149 0.36 1.28 -16.11
C TYR A 149 -0.87 1.07 -15.24
N HIS A 150 -1.29 2.11 -14.53
CA HIS A 150 -2.51 2.17 -13.75
C HIS A 150 -3.37 3.32 -14.27
N PRO A 151 -4.31 3.09 -15.19
CA PRO A 151 -5.20 4.14 -15.71
C PRO A 151 -6.15 4.65 -14.61
N GLU A 152 -6.75 5.84 -14.81
CA GLU A 152 -7.76 6.37 -13.90
C GLU A 152 -8.89 5.36 -13.69
N GLY A 153 -9.25 5.13 -12.42
CA GLY A 153 -10.26 4.12 -12.04
C GLY A 153 -9.71 2.71 -11.87
N PHE A 154 -8.38 2.52 -11.91
CA PHE A 154 -7.75 1.21 -11.73
C PHE A 154 -7.57 0.81 -10.27
N GLY A 155 -7.45 1.78 -9.36
CA GLY A 155 -7.23 1.54 -7.96
C GLY A 155 -7.57 2.72 -7.05
N CYS A 156 -7.33 2.52 -5.76
CA CYS A 156 -7.44 3.56 -4.74
C CYS A 156 -6.29 3.49 -3.73
N GLY A 157 -6.01 4.62 -3.10
CA GLY A 157 -5.24 4.68 -1.86
C GLY A 157 -6.16 4.64 -0.65
N PHE A 158 -5.59 4.38 0.53
CA PHE A 158 -6.31 4.33 1.80
C PHE A 158 -5.74 5.32 2.82
N MET A 159 -6.64 6.09 3.45
CA MET A 159 -6.41 6.81 4.69
C MET A 159 -7.17 6.09 5.79
N ILE A 160 -6.46 5.63 6.81
CA ILE A 160 -7.01 4.78 7.89
C ILE A 160 -6.71 5.47 9.21
N ALA A 161 -7.73 5.65 10.07
CA ALA A 161 -7.57 6.31 11.37
C ALA A 161 -7.67 5.29 12.52
N VAL A 162 -6.54 4.69 12.90
CA VAL A 162 -6.45 3.80 14.06
C VAL A 162 -6.13 4.65 15.30
N GLU A 163 -6.92 4.51 16.37
CA GLU A 163 -6.78 5.35 17.59
C GLU A 163 -6.75 6.87 17.29
N GLY A 164 -7.43 7.30 16.22
CA GLY A 164 -7.44 8.68 15.79
C GLY A 164 -6.17 9.14 15.05
N ILE A 165 -5.19 8.29 14.90
CA ILE A 165 -3.96 8.56 14.15
C ILE A 165 -4.18 8.17 12.70
N ARG A 166 -4.11 9.14 11.78
CA ARG A 166 -4.30 8.92 10.35
C ARG A 166 -3.03 8.39 9.71
N VAL A 167 -3.12 7.21 9.13
CA VAL A 167 -2.07 6.59 8.30
C VAL A 167 -2.53 6.63 6.85
N TYR A 168 -1.74 7.20 5.97
CA TYR A 168 -2.04 7.30 4.55
C TYR A 168 -1.09 6.45 3.70
N TYR A 169 -1.67 5.55 2.95
CA TYR A 169 -1.03 4.76 1.90
C TYR A 169 -1.69 5.07 0.56
N PRO A 170 -1.00 5.71 -0.40
CA PRO A 170 -1.61 6.14 -1.67
C PRO A 170 -1.93 5.02 -2.65
N GLY A 171 -1.51 3.76 -2.38
CA GLY A 171 -1.53 2.71 -3.38
C GLY A 171 -0.52 2.99 -4.50
N ASP A 172 -0.65 2.30 -5.62
CA ASP A 172 0.19 2.52 -6.79
C ASP A 172 -0.32 3.72 -7.59
N SER A 173 0.34 4.85 -7.40
CA SER A 173 -0.10 6.14 -7.94
C SER A 173 1.06 7.10 -8.19
N ASP A 174 0.89 7.94 -9.20
CA ASP A 174 1.63 9.19 -9.32
C ASP A 174 1.16 10.19 -8.24
N VAL A 175 1.88 11.30 -8.08
CA VAL A 175 1.45 12.37 -7.18
C VAL A 175 0.30 13.14 -7.82
N LEU A 176 -0.92 12.85 -7.40
CA LEU A 176 -2.13 13.52 -7.86
C LEU A 176 -2.36 14.84 -7.11
N PRO A 177 -3.07 15.81 -7.72
CA PRO A 177 -3.36 17.10 -7.08
C PRO A 177 -4.03 16.96 -5.71
N GLY A 178 -4.95 16.01 -5.54
CA GLY A 178 -5.65 15.75 -4.28
C GLY A 178 -4.74 15.31 -3.13
N HIS A 179 -3.62 14.64 -3.43
CA HIS A 179 -2.67 14.19 -2.41
C HIS A 179 -2.04 15.38 -1.64
N ARG A 180 -1.86 16.53 -2.29
CA ARG A 180 -1.20 17.72 -1.73
C ARG A 180 -2.00 18.43 -0.64
N THR A 181 -3.26 18.06 -0.47
CA THR A 181 -4.17 18.68 0.52
C THR A 181 -4.57 17.71 1.64
N LEU A 182 -3.96 16.53 1.69
CA LEU A 182 -4.26 15.53 2.71
C LEU A 182 -3.61 15.91 4.04
N GLU A 183 -4.36 15.71 5.10
CA GLU A 183 -3.87 15.82 6.48
C GLU A 183 -3.69 14.40 7.04
N THR A 184 -2.44 13.98 7.21
CA THR A 184 -2.10 12.65 7.75
C THR A 184 -1.03 12.76 8.83
N SER A 185 -1.04 11.83 9.80
CA SER A 185 0.00 11.72 10.81
C SER A 185 1.17 10.87 10.30
N VAL A 186 0.85 9.79 9.60
CA VAL A 186 1.86 8.90 9.01
C VAL A 186 1.61 8.78 7.51
N PHE A 187 2.66 8.97 6.72
CA PHE A 187 2.63 8.82 5.28
C PHE A 187 3.50 7.64 4.86
N CYS A 188 2.90 6.68 4.15
CA CYS A 188 3.56 5.48 3.65
C CYS A 188 3.61 5.51 2.11
N PRO A 189 4.48 6.35 1.49
CA PRO A 189 4.57 6.44 0.04
C PRO A 189 5.23 5.21 -0.57
N PRO A 190 4.75 4.73 -1.74
CA PRO A 190 5.56 3.90 -2.61
C PRO A 190 6.71 4.76 -3.16
N ILE A 191 7.90 4.19 -3.30
CA ILE A 191 9.05 4.88 -3.90
C ILE A 191 9.76 4.05 -4.98
N GLY A 192 9.19 2.91 -5.36
CA GLY A 192 9.66 2.09 -6.46
C GLY A 192 9.23 2.68 -7.81
N PRO A 193 10.15 3.09 -8.69
CA PRO A 193 9.90 4.07 -9.77
C PRO A 193 9.19 3.51 -11.01
N ARG A 194 8.66 2.28 -10.99
CA ARG A 194 8.12 1.68 -12.22
C ARG A 194 6.70 2.15 -12.57
N ALA A 195 5.82 2.18 -11.61
CA ALA A 195 4.38 2.44 -11.82
C ALA A 195 3.78 3.22 -10.66
N THR A 196 4.63 3.85 -9.86
CA THR A 196 4.29 4.67 -8.72
C THR A 196 5.15 5.92 -8.72
N MET A 197 4.82 6.90 -7.90
CA MET A 197 5.71 8.04 -7.66
C MET A 197 7.14 7.56 -7.35
N ASP A 198 8.12 8.28 -7.88
CA ASP A 198 9.52 8.01 -7.57
C ASP A 198 9.92 8.61 -6.20
N ARG A 199 11.16 8.35 -5.74
CA ARG A 199 11.64 8.85 -4.47
C ARG A 199 11.64 10.38 -4.35
N HIS A 200 11.85 11.12 -5.45
CA HIS A 200 11.88 12.58 -5.45
C HIS A 200 10.46 13.16 -5.38
N GLU A 201 9.53 12.55 -6.11
CA GLU A 201 8.12 12.91 -6.09
C GLU A 201 7.52 12.63 -4.70
N ALA A 202 7.82 11.47 -4.12
CA ALA A 202 7.40 11.08 -2.78
C ALA A 202 7.97 12.03 -1.69
N ALA A 203 9.27 12.40 -1.78
CA ALA A 203 9.89 13.35 -0.86
C ALA A 203 9.28 14.75 -0.98
N THR A 204 9.00 15.19 -2.22
CA THR A 204 8.33 16.48 -2.48
C THR A 204 6.91 16.48 -1.91
N LEU A 205 6.17 15.38 -2.08
CA LEU A 205 4.83 15.26 -1.48
C LEU A 205 4.92 15.27 0.04
N ALA A 206 5.84 14.52 0.64
CA ALA A 206 6.07 14.51 2.09
C ALA A 206 6.34 15.92 2.64
N SER A 207 7.20 16.71 1.95
CA SER A 207 7.47 18.09 2.34
C SER A 207 6.25 19.03 2.18
N THR A 208 5.30 18.67 1.32
CA THR A 208 4.09 19.47 1.07
C THR A 208 3.01 19.21 2.11
N ILE A 209 2.79 17.93 2.48
CA ILE A 209 1.74 17.54 3.44
C ILE A 209 2.23 17.52 4.90
N GLU A 210 3.54 17.63 5.11
CA GLU A 210 4.19 17.74 6.42
C GLU A 210 3.67 16.72 7.46
N PRO A 211 3.71 15.38 7.16
CA PRO A 211 3.26 14.38 8.10
C PRO A 211 4.20 14.34 9.32
N ARG A 212 3.75 13.75 10.42
CA ARG A 212 4.60 13.59 11.61
C ARG A 212 5.62 12.46 11.47
N LEU A 213 5.37 11.53 10.52
CA LEU A 213 6.28 10.44 10.19
C LEU A 213 6.09 10.02 8.74
N VAL A 214 7.19 9.76 8.05
CA VAL A 214 7.22 9.09 6.73
C VAL A 214 7.86 7.72 6.88
N MET A 215 7.23 6.70 6.32
CA MET A 215 7.76 5.35 6.21
C MET A 215 7.55 4.85 4.77
N PRO A 216 8.57 4.89 3.89
CA PRO A 216 8.41 4.46 2.51
C PRO A 216 8.20 2.95 2.41
N VAL A 217 7.46 2.55 1.38
CA VAL A 217 7.12 1.16 1.07
C VAL A 217 7.26 0.90 -0.44
N HIS A 218 6.98 -0.32 -0.89
CA HIS A 218 6.90 -0.67 -2.31
C HIS A 218 8.21 -0.36 -3.08
N TYR A 219 9.36 -0.71 -2.51
CA TYR A 219 10.67 -0.55 -3.15
C TYR A 219 11.60 -1.72 -2.80
N ASN A 220 12.62 -1.94 -3.62
CA ASN A 220 13.68 -2.94 -3.41
C ASN A 220 13.19 -4.39 -3.14
N THR A 221 11.92 -4.68 -3.40
CA THR A 221 11.41 -6.06 -3.32
C THR A 221 11.77 -6.81 -4.60
N PHE A 222 11.67 -6.16 -5.74
CA PHE A 222 12.03 -6.67 -7.06
C PHE A 222 12.98 -5.70 -7.76
N SER A 223 13.79 -6.19 -8.70
CA SER A 223 14.78 -5.38 -9.42
C SER A 223 14.19 -4.20 -10.19
N ASN A 224 12.96 -4.33 -10.67
CA ASN A 224 12.24 -3.25 -11.34
C ASN A 224 11.67 -2.17 -10.39
N LEU A 225 11.78 -2.38 -9.09
CA LEU A 225 11.36 -1.44 -8.04
C LEU A 225 12.58 -0.89 -7.27
N GLU A 226 13.78 -1.00 -7.83
CA GLU A 226 14.98 -0.53 -7.16
C GLU A 226 14.96 0.99 -6.94
N ALA A 227 15.14 1.41 -5.68
CA ALA A 227 15.19 2.80 -5.28
C ALA A 227 16.26 3.03 -4.21
N ASP A 228 16.89 4.20 -4.23
CA ASP A 228 17.83 4.64 -3.18
C ASP A 228 17.02 5.20 -1.98
N SER A 229 16.65 4.30 -1.08
CA SER A 229 15.89 4.63 0.12
C SER A 229 16.63 5.58 1.07
N ARG A 230 17.98 5.50 1.10
CA ARG A 230 18.79 6.39 1.95
C ARG A 230 18.79 7.81 1.41
N ALA A 231 18.90 7.97 0.08
CA ALA A 231 18.76 9.28 -0.53
C ALA A 231 17.35 9.83 -0.34
N PHE A 232 16.29 9.01 -0.47
CA PHE A 232 14.94 9.40 -0.12
C PHE A 232 14.83 9.91 1.33
N ALA A 233 15.35 9.15 2.29
CA ALA A 233 15.32 9.54 3.69
C ALA A 233 16.11 10.85 3.96
N ALA A 234 17.21 11.07 3.25
CA ALA A 234 17.97 12.32 3.33
C ALA A 234 17.15 13.51 2.79
N ASP A 235 16.52 13.37 1.62
CA ASP A 235 15.68 14.41 0.99
C ASP A 235 14.49 14.79 1.91
N VAL A 236 13.80 13.79 2.52
CA VAL A 236 12.69 14.03 3.46
C VAL A 236 13.17 14.71 4.75
N ALA A 237 14.31 14.24 5.31
CA ALA A 237 14.87 14.82 6.52
C ALA A 237 15.37 16.26 6.31
N GLU A 238 15.94 16.58 5.13
CA GLU A 238 16.34 17.96 4.77
C GLU A 238 15.15 18.90 4.72
N ALA A 239 13.97 18.41 4.34
CA ALA A 239 12.71 19.16 4.41
C ALA A 239 12.16 19.31 5.84
N GLY A 240 12.83 18.74 6.84
CA GLY A 240 12.43 18.81 8.26
C GLY A 240 11.34 17.82 8.66
N VAL A 241 11.02 16.84 7.83
CA VAL A 241 10.00 15.82 8.10
C VAL A 241 10.66 14.56 8.68
N PRO A 242 10.16 14.01 9.80
CA PRO A 242 10.64 12.75 10.35
C PRO A 242 10.44 11.58 9.37
N VAL A 243 11.46 10.76 9.19
CA VAL A 243 11.43 9.61 8.31
C VAL A 243 12.09 8.39 8.95
N VAL A 244 11.54 7.22 8.70
CA VAL A 244 12.10 5.94 9.14
C VAL A 244 12.10 4.95 7.99
N LEU A 245 13.18 4.17 7.88
CA LEU A 245 13.28 3.05 6.94
C LEU A 245 13.09 1.76 7.74
N ASP A 246 12.01 1.01 7.47
CA ASP A 246 11.80 -0.32 8.08
C ASP A 246 12.49 -1.41 7.24
N GLU A 247 13.78 -1.27 7.09
CA GLU A 247 14.64 -2.20 6.37
C GLU A 247 15.13 -3.31 7.31
N ARG A 248 14.94 -4.58 6.91
CA ARG A 248 15.30 -5.76 7.70
C ARG A 248 16.48 -6.49 7.07
#